data_ff9451123b019b5a5acc2f3907a6e8ad
#
_entry.id   ff9451123b019b5a5acc2f3907a6e8ad
#
_cell.length_a   1.000
_cell.length_b   1.000
_cell.length_c   1.000
_cell.angle_alpha   90.00
_cell.angle_beta   90.00
_cell.angle_gamma   90.00
#
_symmetry.space_group_name_H-M   'P 1'
#
loop_
_entity.id
_entity.type
_entity.pdbx_description
1 polymer ?
#
loop_
_entity_poly.entity_id
_entity_poly.type
_entity_poly.pdbx_seq_one_letter_code
_entity_poly.pdbx_strand_id
1 'polypeptide(L)' 'MYLKRLKDLREDADAKQSNIADVLKITRQQYSLYELGKRDIPAEFIRTLAKYYNTSSDYILELTDDITPYKQKK' A
#
# COMPACT_ATOMS: atom_id res chain seq x y z
N MET A 1 -8.84 -7.78 -6.56
CA MET A 1 -8.22 -6.71 -7.37
C MET A 1 -6.71 -6.73 -7.19
N TYR A 2 -5.97 -6.84 -8.27
CA TYR A 2 -4.51 -6.85 -8.22
C TYR A 2 -3.95 -5.43 -8.34
N LEU A 3 -3.22 -4.98 -7.34
CA LEU A 3 -2.58 -3.66 -7.31
C LEU A 3 -1.06 -3.85 -7.26
N LYS A 4 -0.42 -3.84 -8.44
CA LYS A 4 1.03 -4.11 -8.55
C LYS A 4 1.88 -3.15 -7.70
N ARG A 5 1.40 -1.93 -7.44
CA ARG A 5 2.16 -0.92 -6.69
C ARG A 5 2.30 -1.23 -5.22
N LEU A 6 1.45 -2.12 -4.66
CA LEU A 6 1.64 -2.60 -3.29
C LEU A 6 3.01 -3.27 -3.14
N LYS A 7 3.32 -4.20 -4.04
CA LYS A 7 4.60 -4.89 -4.02
C LYS A 7 5.74 -3.96 -4.44
N ASP A 8 5.52 -3.14 -5.47
CA ASP A 8 6.56 -2.22 -5.97
C ASP A 8 7.01 -1.26 -4.87
N LEU A 9 6.08 -0.63 -4.16
CA LEU A 9 6.40 0.29 -3.07
C LEU A 9 7.12 -0.42 -1.93
N ARG A 10 6.69 -1.63 -1.60
CA ARG A 10 7.31 -2.43 -0.55
C ARG A 10 8.76 -2.75 -0.93
N GLU A 11 8.99 -3.22 -2.14
CA GLU A 11 10.33 -3.57 -2.61
C GLU A 11 11.24 -2.34 -2.70
N ASP A 12 10.71 -1.21 -3.17
CA ASP A 12 11.45 0.05 -3.23
C ASP A 12 11.87 0.53 -1.83
N ALA A 13 11.11 0.18 -0.81
CA ALA A 13 11.41 0.53 0.59
C ALA A 13 12.29 -0.52 1.27
N ASP A 14 12.75 -1.55 0.54
CA ASP A 14 13.49 -2.68 1.10
C ASP A 14 12.78 -3.37 2.26
N ALA A 15 11.45 -3.40 2.22
CA ALA A 15 10.63 -3.96 3.28
C ALA A 15 10.17 -5.38 2.94
N LYS A 16 10.01 -6.19 3.98
CA LYS A 16 9.41 -7.51 3.86
C LYS A 16 7.90 -7.41 4.00
N GLN A 17 7.17 -8.42 3.51
CA GLN A 17 5.72 -8.48 3.70
C GLN A 17 5.34 -8.40 5.18
N SER A 18 6.12 -9.05 6.06
CA SER A 18 5.87 -9.02 7.51
C SER A 18 5.96 -7.60 8.08
N ASN A 19 6.89 -6.77 7.56
CA ASN A 19 7.01 -5.40 8.01
C ASN A 19 5.74 -4.59 7.70
N ILE A 20 5.21 -4.77 6.49
CA ILE A 20 4.02 -4.04 6.06
C ILE A 20 2.77 -4.57 6.78
N ALA A 21 2.71 -5.89 6.99
CA ALA A 21 1.63 -6.48 7.78
C ALA A 21 1.58 -5.87 9.19
N ASP A 22 2.76 -5.67 9.81
CA ASP A 22 2.86 -5.04 11.13
C ASP A 22 2.33 -3.58 11.10
N VAL A 23 2.65 -2.83 10.05
CA VAL A 23 2.14 -1.47 9.88
C VAL A 23 0.60 -1.46 9.87
N LEU A 24 0.00 -2.46 9.22
CA LEU A 24 -1.44 -2.59 9.10
C LEU A 24 -2.07 -3.37 10.26
N LYS A 25 -1.26 -3.91 11.18
CA LYS A 25 -1.71 -4.70 12.33
C LYS A 25 -2.51 -5.93 11.91
N ILE A 26 -2.03 -6.60 10.86
CA ILE A 26 -2.61 -7.84 10.34
C ILE A 26 -1.50 -8.88 10.20
N THR A 27 -1.87 -10.12 9.87
CA THR A 27 -0.89 -11.18 9.65
C THR A 27 -0.22 -11.04 8.28
N ARG A 28 1.00 -11.61 8.15
CA ARG A 28 1.67 -11.64 6.86
C ARG A 28 0.84 -12.38 5.81
N GLN A 29 0.16 -13.45 6.21
CA GLN A 29 -0.69 -14.22 5.31
C GLN A 29 -1.84 -13.37 4.76
N GLN A 30 -2.48 -12.56 5.60
CA GLN A 30 -3.53 -11.64 5.15
C GLN A 30 -2.99 -10.60 4.18
N TYR A 31 -1.84 -10.01 4.51
CA TYR A 31 -1.24 -9.01 3.64
C TYR A 31 -0.85 -9.61 2.29
N SER A 32 -0.28 -10.84 2.30
CA SER A 32 0.09 -11.53 1.07
C SER A 32 -1.08 -11.70 0.10
N LEU A 33 -2.28 -11.96 0.63
CA LEU A 33 -3.47 -12.09 -0.22
C LEU A 33 -3.80 -10.77 -0.94
N TYR A 34 -3.53 -9.63 -0.31
CA TYR A 34 -3.71 -8.34 -0.94
C TYR A 34 -2.70 -8.13 -2.09
N GLU A 35 -1.43 -8.44 -1.86
CA GLU A 35 -0.41 -8.31 -2.93
C GLU A 35 -0.70 -9.25 -4.11
N LEU A 36 -1.24 -10.43 -3.85
CA LEU A 36 -1.57 -11.39 -4.90
C LEU A 36 -2.87 -11.06 -5.65
N GLY A 37 -3.63 -10.07 -5.15
CA GLY A 37 -4.92 -9.74 -5.74
C GLY A 37 -6.02 -10.74 -5.46
N LYS A 38 -5.79 -11.69 -4.54
CA LYS A 38 -6.78 -12.70 -4.16
C LYS A 38 -7.83 -12.15 -3.21
N ARG A 39 -7.57 -11.00 -2.60
CA ARG A 39 -8.48 -10.31 -1.70
C ARG A 39 -8.31 -8.81 -1.90
N ASP A 40 -9.41 -8.07 -1.89
CA ASP A 40 -9.37 -6.62 -2.08
C ASP A 40 -8.93 -5.96 -0.77
N ILE A 41 -7.95 -5.06 -0.88
CA ILE A 41 -7.45 -4.32 0.27
C ILE A 41 -8.44 -3.23 0.68
N PRO A 42 -8.80 -3.12 1.98
CA PRO A 42 -9.69 -2.06 2.44
C PRO A 42 -9.13 -0.66 2.19
N ALA A 43 -10.02 0.29 1.94
CA ALA A 43 -9.63 1.68 1.66
C ALA A 43 -8.80 2.29 2.80
N GLU A 44 -9.12 1.97 4.06
CA GLU A 44 -8.36 2.52 5.18
C GLU A 44 -6.92 2.01 5.21
N PHE A 45 -6.67 0.77 4.77
CA PHE A 45 -5.32 0.24 4.65
C PHE A 45 -4.56 0.94 3.52
N ILE A 46 -5.24 1.22 2.41
CA ILE A 46 -4.64 1.97 1.31
C ILE A 46 -4.19 3.36 1.81
N ARG A 47 -5.04 4.04 2.59
CA ARG A 47 -4.70 5.35 3.15
C ARG A 47 -3.52 5.27 4.11
N THR A 48 -3.49 4.24 4.96
CA THR A 48 -2.36 4.01 5.88
C THR A 48 -1.06 3.81 5.11
N LEU A 49 -1.09 2.99 4.06
CA LEU A 49 0.10 2.73 3.25
C LEU A 49 0.51 3.96 2.44
N ALA A 50 -0.44 4.76 1.96
CA ALA A 50 -0.13 6.00 1.26
C ALA A 50 0.67 6.94 2.16
N LYS A 51 0.28 7.06 3.43
CA LYS A 51 1.03 7.86 4.40
C LYS A 51 2.38 7.23 4.71
N TYR A 52 2.42 5.92 4.90
CA TYR A 52 3.64 5.19 5.22
C TYR A 52 4.70 5.35 4.13
N TYR A 53 4.29 5.22 2.87
CA TYR A 53 5.18 5.34 1.72
C TYR A 53 5.35 6.78 1.24
N ASN A 54 4.68 7.74 1.87
CA ASN A 54 4.70 9.15 1.47
C ASN A 54 4.26 9.34 0.02
N THR A 55 3.10 8.76 -0.31
CA THR A 55 2.49 8.86 -1.63
C THR A 55 0.98 9.09 -1.48
N SER A 56 0.23 8.99 -2.57
CA SER A 56 -1.22 9.15 -2.55
C SER A 56 -1.93 7.80 -2.70
N SER A 57 -3.17 7.73 -2.22
CA SER A 57 -4.04 6.57 -2.47
C SER A 57 -4.26 6.37 -3.96
N ASP A 58 -4.40 7.46 -4.73
CA ASP A 58 -4.57 7.39 -6.17
C ASP A 58 -3.38 6.70 -6.85
N TYR A 59 -2.16 6.96 -6.39
CA TYR A 59 -0.98 6.30 -6.94
C TYR A 59 -1.05 4.78 -6.69
N ILE A 60 -1.38 4.37 -5.46
CA ILE A 60 -1.51 2.95 -5.11
C ILE A 60 -2.59 2.27 -5.95
N LEU A 61 -3.70 2.96 -6.17
CA LEU A 61 -4.85 2.47 -6.96
C LEU A 61 -4.62 2.57 -8.47
N GLU A 62 -3.46 3.06 -8.91
CA GLU A 62 -3.11 3.22 -10.33
C GLU A 62 -4.02 4.21 -11.07
N LEU A 63 -4.59 5.17 -10.34
CA LEU A 63 -5.39 6.25 -10.94
C LEU A 63 -4.53 7.43 -11.40
N THR A 64 -3.27 7.44 -11.00
CA THR A 64 -2.28 8.43 -11.42
C THR A 64 -0.90 7.78 -11.45
N ASP A 65 0.00 8.29 -12.27
CA ASP A 65 1.41 7.89 -12.28
C ASP A 65 2.28 8.81 -11.41
N ASP A 66 1.67 9.84 -10.82
CA ASP A 66 2.37 10.79 -9.95
C ASP A 66 2.47 10.22 -8.53
N ILE A 67 3.69 9.89 -8.10
CA ILE A 67 3.95 9.33 -6.77
C ILE A 67 3.85 10.38 -5.66
N THR A 68 3.82 11.66 -6.01
CA THR A 68 3.79 12.76 -5.03
C THR A 68 2.56 12.65 -4.12
N PRO A 69 2.73 12.79 -2.80
CA PRO A 69 1.58 12.72 -1.89
C PRO A 69 0.67 13.93 -2.02
N TYR A 70 -0.56 13.78 -1.54
CA TYR A 70 -1.48 14.92 -1.48
C TYR A 70 -0.94 15.99 -0.54
N LYS A 71 -1.30 17.25 -0.82
CA LYS A 71 -0.99 18.34 0.09
C LYS A 71 -1.72 18.12 1.42
N GLN A 72 -0.98 18.23 2.52
CA GLN A 72 -1.58 18.13 3.84
C GLN A 72 -2.35 19.42 4.14
N LYS A 73 -3.57 19.28 4.63
CA LYS A 73 -4.28 20.42 5.20
C LYS A 73 -3.70 20.75 6.54
N LYS A 74 -3.45 21.99 6.77
CA LYS A 74 -3.01 22.46 8.09
C LYS A 74 -4.22 22.79 8.96
#